data_25ee6f4ca6a10b3fba24f48846809c2a
#
_entry.id   25ee6f4ca6a10b3fba24f48846809c2a
#
_cell.length_a   1.000
_cell.length_b   1.000
_cell.length_c   1.000
_cell.angle_alpha   90.00
_cell.angle_beta   90.00
_cell.angle_gamma   90.00
#
_symmetry.space_group_name_H-M   'P 1'
#
loop_
_entity.id
_entity.type
_entity.pdbx_description
1 polymer ?
#
loop_
_entity_poly.entity_id
_entity_poly.type
_entity_poly.pdbx_seq_one_letter_code
_entity_poly.pdbx_strand_id
1 'polypeptide(L)'
;MEKTKRAMIYVRGEAEAEQNLFCMIHALERGYEVIDTVKDLKEVKDCDVLIVINASRISRNAEEYYTKIDAFKKQGIEVEIAGTDENAGRFIELITKGFKNRNK
;
A
#
# COMPACT_ATOMS: atom_id res chain seq x y z
N MET A 1 -6.16 15.88 19.15
CA MET A 1 -5.20 15.64 18.04
C MET A 1 -5.31 14.23 17.53
N GLU A 2 -5.54 14.10 16.25
CA GLU A 2 -5.56 12.77 15.65
C GLU A 2 -4.14 12.22 15.54
N LYS A 3 -3.99 11.00 15.97
CA LYS A 3 -2.71 10.31 15.87
C LYS A 3 -2.48 9.86 14.43
N THR A 4 -1.31 10.16 13.89
CA THR A 4 -0.93 9.69 12.56
C THR A 4 -0.93 8.17 12.52
N LYS A 5 -1.62 7.58 11.54
CA LYS A 5 -1.64 6.13 11.39
C LYS A 5 -0.32 5.63 10.84
N ARG A 6 0.14 4.52 11.38
CA ARG A 6 1.37 3.86 10.97
C ARG A 6 1.03 2.78 9.96
N ALA A 7 1.67 2.82 8.82
CA ALA A 7 1.38 1.90 7.72
C ALA A 7 2.58 1.02 7.39
N MET A 8 2.31 -0.25 7.09
CA MET A 8 3.28 -1.16 6.52
C MET A 8 2.86 -1.47 5.08
N ILE A 9 3.84 -1.70 4.23
CA ILE A 9 3.60 -2.05 2.83
C ILE A 9 4.03 -3.49 2.63
N TYR A 10 3.17 -4.29 1.98
CA TYR A 10 3.50 -5.66 1.61
C TYR A 10 3.66 -5.75 0.10
N VAL A 11 4.80 -6.25 -0.34
CA VAL A 11 5.10 -6.46 -1.75
C VAL A 11 5.37 -7.94 -2.00
N ARG A 12 4.96 -8.43 -3.18
CA ARG A 12 5.14 -9.82 -3.54
C ARG A 12 5.18 -9.99 -5.05
N GLY A 13 6.05 -10.89 -5.50
CA GLY A 13 6.13 -11.25 -6.91
C GLY A 13 6.97 -10.28 -7.71
N GLU A 14 6.57 -10.06 -8.94
CA GLU A 14 7.32 -9.20 -9.86
C GLU A 14 7.06 -7.72 -9.60
N ALA A 15 8.00 -6.87 -10.00
CA ALA A 15 7.89 -5.42 -9.90
C ALA A 15 7.70 -4.91 -8.46
N GLU A 16 8.43 -5.49 -7.51
CA GLU A 16 8.34 -5.10 -6.11
C GLU A 16 8.61 -3.61 -5.88
N ALA A 17 9.58 -3.04 -6.59
CA ALA A 17 9.90 -1.62 -6.47
C ALA A 17 8.73 -0.73 -6.88
N GLU A 18 8.05 -1.10 -7.96
CA GLU A 18 6.87 -0.36 -8.42
C GLU A 18 5.71 -0.51 -7.44
N GLN A 19 5.49 -1.71 -6.93
CA GLN A 19 4.47 -1.95 -5.91
C GLN A 19 4.71 -1.06 -4.70
N ASN A 20 5.96 -1.04 -4.22
CA ASN A 20 6.32 -0.22 -3.07
C ASN A 20 6.06 1.26 -3.34
N LEU A 21 6.43 1.73 -4.52
CA LEU A 21 6.26 3.13 -4.90
C LEU A 21 4.78 3.54 -4.90
N PHE A 22 3.92 2.75 -5.54
CA PHE A 22 2.48 3.06 -5.56
C PHE A 22 1.87 3.02 -4.17
N CYS A 23 2.29 2.07 -3.35
CA CYS A 23 1.81 1.98 -1.97
C CYS A 23 2.28 3.17 -1.13
N MET A 24 3.51 3.65 -1.34
CA MET A 24 4.01 4.83 -0.66
C MET A 24 3.23 6.09 -1.04
N ILE A 25 2.89 6.23 -2.32
CA ILE A 25 2.09 7.35 -2.79
C ILE A 25 0.70 7.32 -2.13
N HIS A 26 0.10 6.14 -2.08
CA HIS A 26 -1.19 5.95 -1.41
C HIS A 26 -1.11 6.40 0.06
N ALA A 27 -0.05 5.97 0.75
CA ALA A 27 0.16 6.35 2.15
C ALA A 27 0.33 7.86 2.31
N LEU A 28 1.11 8.49 1.43
CA LEU A 28 1.32 9.93 1.47
C LEU A 28 0.02 10.70 1.24
N GLU A 29 -0.80 10.27 0.29
CA GLU A 29 -2.09 10.91 0.00
C GLU A 29 -3.03 10.84 1.20
N ARG A 30 -2.91 9.80 2.01
CA ARG A 30 -3.76 9.61 3.18
C ARG A 30 -3.16 10.15 4.48
N GLY A 31 -1.93 10.63 4.42
CA GLY A 31 -1.25 11.18 5.60
C GLY A 31 -0.74 10.10 6.56
N TYR A 32 -0.47 8.89 6.06
CA TYR A 32 0.08 7.82 6.87
C TYR A 32 1.59 7.91 6.97
N GLU A 33 2.13 7.39 8.06
CA GLU A 33 3.58 7.22 8.23
C GLU A 33 3.93 5.80 7.82
N VAL A 34 4.76 5.63 6.78
CA VAL A 34 5.22 4.31 6.35
C VAL A 34 6.40 3.91 7.23
N ILE A 35 6.21 2.83 7.99
CA ILE A 35 7.22 2.36 8.93
C ILE A 35 8.10 1.24 8.38
N ASP A 36 7.61 0.47 7.43
CA ASP A 36 8.39 -0.62 6.84
C ASP A 36 7.71 -1.14 5.57
N THR A 37 8.51 -1.80 4.73
CA THR A 37 8.03 -2.56 3.59
C THR A 37 8.49 -3.99 3.78
N VAL A 38 7.56 -4.94 3.74
CA VAL A 38 7.83 -6.35 4.04
C VAL A 38 7.46 -7.25 2.88
N LYS A 39 8.09 -8.41 2.81
CA LYS A 39 7.86 -9.42 1.78
C LYS A 39 7.17 -10.66 2.31
N ASP A 40 6.89 -10.71 3.59
CA ASP A 40 6.21 -11.81 4.24
C ASP A 40 5.09 -11.24 5.11
N LEU A 41 3.86 -11.73 4.90
CA LEU A 41 2.71 -11.28 5.69
C LEU A 41 2.88 -11.53 7.18
N LYS A 42 3.71 -12.49 7.56
CA LYS A 42 4.00 -12.79 8.97
C LYS A 42 4.75 -11.66 9.66
N GLU A 43 5.40 -10.80 8.89
CA GLU A 43 6.13 -9.66 9.42
C GLU A 43 5.23 -8.45 9.69
N VAL A 44 3.98 -8.50 9.24
CA VAL A 44 3.03 -7.39 9.43
C VAL A 44 2.52 -7.42 10.85
N LYS A 45 2.93 -6.42 11.63
CA LYS A 45 2.56 -6.26 13.03
C LYS A 45 2.85 -4.84 13.50
N ASP A 46 2.25 -4.47 14.61
CA ASP A 46 2.51 -3.17 15.27
C ASP A 46 2.29 -1.98 14.34
N CYS A 47 1.25 -2.07 13.49
CA CYS A 47 0.86 -1.00 12.60
C CYS A 47 -0.67 -0.87 12.58
N ASP A 48 -1.15 0.22 12.01
CA ASP A 48 -2.58 0.49 11.92
C ASP A 48 -3.16 0.09 10.56
N VAL A 49 -2.33 0.14 9.51
CA VAL A 49 -2.75 -0.09 8.14
C VAL A 49 -1.72 -0.96 7.41
N LEU A 50 -2.22 -1.91 6.64
CA LEU A 50 -1.41 -2.69 5.70
C LEU A 50 -1.82 -2.29 4.29
N ILE A 51 -0.87 -1.84 3.48
CA ILE A 51 -1.12 -1.40 2.12
C ILE A 51 -0.54 -2.41 1.14
N VAL A 52 -1.36 -2.83 0.17
CA VAL A 52 -0.94 -3.74 -0.90
C VAL A 52 -1.39 -3.16 -2.24
N ILE A 53 -0.69 -3.53 -3.31
CA ILE A 53 -1.00 -3.01 -4.65
C ILE A 53 -2.35 -3.54 -5.15
N ASN A 54 -2.66 -4.80 -4.87
CA ASN A 54 -3.95 -5.40 -5.17
C ASN A 54 -4.21 -6.61 -4.27
N ALA A 55 -5.46 -7.07 -4.26
CA ALA A 55 -5.88 -8.17 -3.39
C ALA A 55 -5.14 -9.48 -3.69
N SER A 56 -4.77 -9.73 -4.93
CA SER A 56 -4.10 -10.96 -5.32
C SER A 56 -2.72 -11.12 -4.70
N ARG A 57 -2.11 -10.05 -4.22
CA ARG A 57 -0.82 -10.13 -3.51
C ARG A 57 -0.98 -10.80 -2.16
N ILE A 58 -2.15 -10.66 -1.53
CA ILE A 58 -2.44 -11.33 -0.26
C ILE A 58 -2.87 -12.78 -0.53
N SER A 59 -3.81 -12.99 -1.45
CA SER A 59 -4.22 -14.32 -1.89
C SER A 59 -5.05 -14.20 -3.16
N ARG A 60 -4.91 -15.21 -4.04
CA ARG A 60 -5.73 -15.33 -5.25
C ARG A 60 -7.05 -16.04 -4.96
N ASN A 61 -7.13 -16.72 -3.82
CA ASN A 61 -8.34 -17.41 -3.37
C ASN A 61 -9.16 -16.45 -2.52
N ALA A 62 -10.42 -16.22 -2.90
CA ALA A 62 -11.28 -15.25 -2.23
C ALA A 62 -11.51 -15.59 -0.75
N GLU A 63 -11.75 -16.88 -0.43
CA GLU A 63 -11.96 -17.28 0.96
C GLU A 63 -10.73 -17.06 1.81
N GLU A 64 -9.56 -17.42 1.29
CA GLU A 64 -8.29 -17.21 1.98
C GLU A 64 -7.99 -15.73 2.16
N TYR A 65 -8.29 -14.92 1.14
CA TYR A 65 -8.13 -13.47 1.20
C TYR A 65 -8.96 -12.89 2.35
N TYR A 66 -10.25 -13.22 2.41
CA TYR A 66 -11.12 -12.70 3.46
C TYR A 66 -10.71 -13.20 4.85
N THR A 67 -10.23 -14.44 4.94
CA THR A 67 -9.74 -14.99 6.21
C THR A 67 -8.54 -14.19 6.71
N LYS A 68 -7.61 -13.86 5.81
CA LYS A 68 -6.43 -13.08 6.17
C LYS A 68 -6.77 -11.64 6.55
N ILE A 69 -7.69 -11.00 5.79
CA ILE A 69 -8.19 -9.66 6.09
C ILE A 69 -8.81 -9.63 7.47
N ASP A 70 -9.65 -10.60 7.79
CA ASP A 70 -10.32 -10.70 9.07
C ASP A 70 -9.31 -10.89 10.21
N ALA A 71 -8.28 -11.70 10.00
CA ALA A 71 -7.22 -11.90 10.98
C ALA A 71 -6.48 -10.60 11.28
N PHE A 72 -6.16 -9.80 10.26
CA PHE A 72 -5.53 -8.50 10.46
C PHE A 72 -6.47 -7.54 11.18
N LYS A 73 -7.73 -7.52 10.80
CA LYS A 73 -8.74 -6.66 11.42
C LYS A 73 -8.85 -6.94 12.93
N LYS A 74 -8.78 -8.20 13.33
CA LYS A 74 -8.79 -8.60 14.74
C LYS A 74 -7.57 -8.08 15.50
N GLN A 75 -6.47 -7.82 14.80
CA GLN A 75 -5.27 -7.23 15.37
C GLN A 75 -5.29 -5.69 15.33
N GLY A 76 -6.37 -5.11 14.85
CA GLY A 76 -6.47 -3.66 14.70
C GLY A 76 -5.80 -3.12 13.45
N ILE A 77 -5.53 -3.99 12.47
CA ILE A 77 -4.86 -3.61 11.21
C ILE A 77 -5.89 -3.59 10.08
N GLU A 78 -6.04 -2.43 9.44
CA GLU A 78 -6.89 -2.28 8.27
C GLU A 78 -6.08 -2.55 7.00
N VAL A 79 -6.64 -3.31 6.06
CA VAL A 79 -5.98 -3.58 4.79
C VAL A 79 -6.52 -2.64 3.72
N GLU A 80 -5.62 -1.94 3.02
CA GLU A 80 -6.00 -1.02 1.95
C GLU A 80 -5.32 -1.40 0.64
N ILE A 81 -6.06 -1.25 -0.44
CA ILE A 81 -5.58 -1.55 -1.79
C ILE A 81 -5.16 -0.22 -2.44
N ALA A 82 -3.89 -0.12 -2.82
CA ALA A 82 -3.35 1.10 -3.44
C ALA A 82 -3.45 1.07 -4.96
N GLY A 83 -3.26 -0.11 -5.54
CA GLY A 83 -3.15 -0.24 -6.98
C GLY A 83 -4.47 -0.31 -7.69
N THR A 84 -4.81 0.76 -8.37
CA THR A 84 -5.87 0.77 -9.36
C THR A 84 -5.30 1.43 -10.60
N ASP A 85 -5.91 1.18 -11.74
CA ASP A 85 -5.49 1.83 -12.98
C ASP A 85 -5.57 3.35 -12.84
N GLU A 86 -6.54 3.84 -12.09
CA GLU A 86 -6.69 5.26 -11.82
C GLU A 86 -5.51 5.82 -11.03
N ASN A 87 -5.05 5.10 -10.01
CA ASN A 87 -3.90 5.53 -9.21
C ASN A 87 -2.62 5.55 -10.04
N ALA A 88 -2.45 4.58 -10.93
CA ALA A 88 -1.31 4.53 -11.83
C ALA A 88 -1.32 5.74 -12.77
N GLY A 89 -2.48 6.07 -13.33
CA GLY A 89 -2.63 7.24 -14.19
C GLY A 89 -2.31 8.54 -13.47
N ARG A 90 -2.82 8.71 -12.25
CA ARG A 90 -2.54 9.89 -11.42
C ARG A 90 -1.06 10.02 -11.10
N PHE A 91 -0.40 8.90 -10.83
CA PHE A 91 1.03 8.90 -10.55
C PHE A 91 1.83 9.38 -11.76
N ILE A 92 1.51 8.86 -12.95
CA ILE A 92 2.15 9.26 -14.19
C ILE A 92 1.94 10.75 -14.45
N GLU A 93 0.72 11.25 -14.23
CA GLU A 93 0.43 12.68 -14.37
C GLU A 93 1.27 13.54 -13.44
N LEU A 94 1.38 13.14 -12.18
CA LEU A 94 2.13 13.89 -11.18
C LEU A 94 3.62 13.97 -11.55
N ILE A 95 4.19 12.87 -11.99
CA ILE A 95 5.59 12.84 -12.44
C ILE A 95 5.77 13.72 -13.67
N THR A 96 4.89 13.59 -14.65
CA THR A 96 4.96 14.37 -15.89
C THR A 96 4.88 15.87 -15.62
N LYS A 97 3.95 16.28 -14.76
CA LYS A 97 3.82 17.67 -14.36
C LYS A 97 5.06 18.17 -13.62
N GLY A 98 5.61 17.36 -12.74
CA GLY A 98 6.82 17.70 -12.02
C GLY A 98 8.00 17.91 -12.96
N PHE A 99 8.17 17.07 -13.95
CA PHE A 99 9.23 17.21 -14.94
C PHE A 99 9.05 18.45 -15.80
N LYS A 100 7.84 18.71 -16.26
CA LYS A 100 7.57 19.93 -17.06
C LYS A 100 7.86 21.19 -16.29
N ASN A 101 7.52 21.24 -15.03
CA ASN A 101 7.75 22.41 -14.20
C ASN A 101 9.24 22.65 -13.92
N ARG A 102 10.03 21.58 -13.88
CA ARG A 102 11.48 21.69 -13.65
C ARG A 102 12.26 22.18 -14.86
N ASN A 103 11.71 21.98 -16.03
CA ASN A 103 12.37 22.32 -17.29
C ASN A 103 12.02 23.70 -17.82
N LYS A 104 11.34 24.50 -17.04
CA LYS A 104 11.04 25.88 -17.40
C LYS A 104 12.02 26.86 -16.78
#